data_b7a60ca6f79d1cec34a2eed53b4825e5
#
_entry.id   b7a60ca6f79d1cec34a2eed53b4825e5
#
_cell.length_a   1.000
_cell.length_b   1.000
_cell.length_c   1.000
_cell.angle_alpha   90.00
_cell.angle_beta   90.00
_cell.angle_gamma   90.00
#
_symmetry.space_group_name_H-M   'P 1'
#
loop_
_entity.id
_entity.type
_entity.pdbx_description
1 polymer ?
#
loop_
_entity_poly.entity_id
_entity_poly.type
_entity_poly.pdbx_seq_one_letter_code
_entity_poly.pdbx_strand_id
1 'polypeptide(L)' 'MESAMQTTDIMIHIDEILDTNQQQAIEAELRAIEGVIAPRFNKPHLLVISYNSDSTNTLALLKTVKDKGYQAQVVGL' A
#
# COMPACT_ATOMS: atom_id res chain seq x y z
N MET A 1 4.25 -27.80 5.50
CA MET A 1 4.19 -27.06 5.70
C MET A 1 4.06 -26.03 5.41
N GLU A 2 3.97 -25.64 5.67
CA GLU A 2 3.79 -24.54 5.56
C GLU A 2 4.53 -23.71 5.42
N SER A 3 4.71 -23.45 4.65
CA SER A 3 5.62 -22.47 4.86
C SER A 3 4.94 -21.21 5.23
N ALA A 4 5.46 -20.58 6.19
CA ALA A 4 4.88 -19.37 6.67
C ALA A 4 5.14 -18.25 5.68
N MET A 5 4.09 -17.58 5.28
CA MET A 5 4.22 -16.36 4.52
C MET A 5 4.73 -15.27 5.45
N GLN A 6 5.70 -14.51 4.98
CA GLN A 6 6.21 -13.39 5.73
C GLN A 6 5.32 -12.18 5.47
N THR A 7 4.29 -12.02 6.27
CA THR A 7 3.32 -10.96 6.09
C THR A 7 3.68 -9.77 6.98
N THR A 8 3.73 -8.60 6.37
CA THR A 8 4.07 -7.36 7.06
C THR A 8 3.01 -6.31 6.72
N ASP A 9 2.70 -5.48 7.68
CA ASP A 9 1.76 -4.37 7.47
C ASP A 9 2.53 -3.06 7.53
N ILE A 10 2.20 -2.14 6.62
CA ILE A 10 2.73 -0.78 6.70
C ILE A 10 1.59 0.21 6.56
N MET A 11 1.82 1.41 7.05
CA MET A 11 0.90 2.53 6.86
C MET A 11 1.60 3.61 6.05
N ILE A 12 0.90 4.11 5.05
CA ILE A 12 1.39 5.19 4.21
C ILE A 12 0.45 6.37 4.38
N HIS A 13 1.02 7.50 4.78
CA HIS A 13 0.28 8.75 4.86
C HIS A 13 0.36 9.44 3.51
N ILE A 14 -0.78 9.87 3.00
CA ILE A 14 -0.89 10.63 1.76
C ILE A 14 -1.36 12.02 2.13
N ASP A 15 -0.64 13.05 1.66
CA ASP A 15 -0.96 14.43 2.05
C ASP A 15 -2.31 14.86 1.51
N GLU A 16 -2.69 14.35 0.33
CA GLU A 16 -3.97 14.68 -0.28
C GLU A 16 -5.07 13.82 0.33
N ILE A 17 -6.29 14.37 0.39
CA ILE A 17 -7.45 13.61 0.81
C ILE A 17 -8.11 13.05 -0.44
N LEU A 18 -8.16 11.73 -0.55
CA LEU A 18 -8.60 11.06 -1.76
C LEU A 18 -10.08 10.74 -1.70
N ASP A 19 -10.77 10.92 -2.82
CA ASP A 19 -12.16 10.47 -2.91
C ASP A 19 -12.19 8.95 -3.15
N THR A 20 -13.40 8.39 -3.17
CA THR A 20 -13.57 6.94 -3.29
C THR A 20 -12.94 6.41 -4.57
N ASN A 21 -13.10 7.12 -5.68
CA ASN A 21 -12.56 6.67 -6.96
C ASN A 21 -11.05 6.65 -6.94
N GLN A 22 -10.44 7.68 -6.35
CA GLN A 22 -8.98 7.75 -6.24
C GLN A 22 -8.46 6.64 -5.34
N GLN A 23 -9.14 6.38 -4.22
CA GLN A 23 -8.75 5.30 -3.32
C GLN A 23 -8.80 3.95 -4.03
N GLN A 24 -9.87 3.70 -4.77
CA GLN A 24 -10.03 2.44 -5.47
C GLN A 24 -8.98 2.26 -6.55
N ALA A 25 -8.62 3.34 -7.24
CA ALA A 25 -7.59 3.28 -8.27
C ALA A 25 -6.23 2.89 -7.67
N ILE A 26 -5.89 3.46 -6.53
CA ILE A 26 -4.63 3.13 -5.86
C ILE A 26 -4.66 1.69 -5.37
N GLU A 27 -5.77 1.27 -4.78
CA GLU A 27 -5.89 -0.11 -4.30
C GLU A 27 -5.73 -1.11 -5.45
N ALA A 28 -6.30 -0.80 -6.60
CA ALA A 28 -6.19 -1.68 -7.77
C ALA A 28 -4.75 -1.76 -8.26
N GLU A 29 -4.04 -0.63 -8.29
CA GLU A 29 -2.64 -0.61 -8.68
C GLU A 29 -1.79 -1.44 -7.73
N LEU A 30 -2.05 -1.32 -6.45
CA LEU A 30 -1.28 -2.06 -5.45
C LEU A 30 -1.58 -3.56 -5.52
N ARG A 31 -2.84 -3.94 -5.75
CA ARG A 31 -3.19 -5.34 -5.86
C ARG A 31 -2.51 -6.02 -7.05
N ALA A 32 -2.14 -5.25 -8.06
CA ALA A 32 -1.43 -5.78 -9.22
C ALA A 32 0.02 -6.12 -8.92
N ILE A 33 0.55 -5.67 -7.79
CA ILE A 33 1.93 -5.94 -7.41
C ILE A 33 2.01 -7.32 -6.77
N GLU A 34 2.90 -8.15 -7.27
CA GLU A 34 3.11 -9.46 -6.69
C GLU A 34 3.57 -9.31 -5.24
N GLY A 35 2.91 -10.02 -4.33
CA GLY A 35 3.23 -9.96 -2.92
C GLY A 35 2.29 -9.08 -2.11
N VAL A 36 1.52 -8.22 -2.75
CA VAL A 36 0.53 -7.42 -2.03
C VAL A 36 -0.68 -8.30 -1.72
N ILE A 37 -1.05 -8.34 -0.45
CA ILE A 37 -2.14 -9.19 0.01
C ILE A 37 -3.41 -8.37 0.14
N ALA A 38 -3.35 -7.24 0.83
CA ALA A 38 -4.55 -6.45 1.08
C ALA A 38 -4.20 -4.97 1.26
N PRO A 39 -4.36 -4.17 0.22
CA PRO A 39 -4.27 -2.71 0.37
C PRO A 39 -5.65 -2.19 0.73
N ARG A 40 -5.72 -1.27 1.69
CA ARG A 40 -6.99 -0.67 2.05
C ARG A 40 -6.76 0.70 2.66
N PHE A 41 -7.74 1.57 2.47
CA PHE A 41 -7.71 2.88 3.11
C PHE A 41 -8.46 2.80 4.44
N ASN A 42 -7.78 3.21 5.50
CA ASN A 42 -8.40 3.34 6.81
C ASN A 42 -9.12 4.69 6.91
N LYS A 43 -8.49 5.71 6.34
CA LYS A 43 -9.05 7.06 6.21
C LYS A 43 -8.67 7.55 4.82
N PRO A 44 -9.31 8.62 4.32
CA PRO A 44 -9.03 9.09 2.95
C PRO A 44 -7.57 9.42 2.68
N HIS A 45 -6.77 9.64 3.71
CA HIS A 45 -5.37 9.99 3.56
C HIS A 45 -4.44 8.96 4.23
N LEU A 46 -4.97 7.83 4.68
CA LEU A 46 -4.17 6.82 5.38
C LEU A 46 -4.40 5.46 4.77
N LEU A 47 -3.36 4.95 4.14
CA LEU A 47 -3.39 3.69 3.42
C LEU A 47 -2.65 2.62 4.23
N VAL A 48 -3.30 1.48 4.44
CA VAL A 48 -2.71 0.34 5.14
C VAL A 48 -2.53 -0.78 4.12
N ILE A 49 -1.32 -1.34 4.06
CA ILE A 49 -1.02 -2.41 3.11
C ILE A 49 -0.44 -3.60 3.85
N SER A 50 -1.08 -4.76 3.68
CA SER A 50 -0.51 -6.03 4.10
C SER A 50 0.16 -6.66 2.90
N TYR A 51 1.41 -7.07 3.04
CA TYR A 51 2.15 -7.60 1.91
C TYR A 51 3.16 -8.66 2.36
N ASN A 52 3.59 -9.45 1.38
CA ASN A 52 4.60 -10.47 1.60
C ASN A 52 5.99 -9.86 1.38
N SER A 53 6.76 -9.76 2.45
CA SER A 53 8.06 -9.09 2.39
C SER A 53 9.11 -9.85 1.59
N ASP A 54 8.84 -11.11 1.27
CA ASP A 54 9.71 -11.87 0.38
C ASP A 54 9.52 -11.50 -1.09
N SER A 55 8.35 -10.95 -1.43
CA SER A 55 8.01 -10.66 -2.82
C SER A 55 8.09 -9.20 -3.17
N THR A 56 7.89 -8.31 -2.21
CA THR A 56 7.94 -6.87 -2.45
C THR A 56 8.46 -6.17 -1.20
N ASN A 57 8.54 -4.86 -1.25
CA ASN A 57 9.09 -4.10 -0.14
C ASN A 57 8.42 -2.73 -0.05
N THR A 58 8.70 -2.06 1.06
CA THR A 58 8.10 -0.77 1.37
C THR A 58 8.36 0.28 0.29
N LEU A 59 9.59 0.31 -0.24
CA LEU A 59 9.95 1.32 -1.23
C LEU A 59 9.17 1.14 -2.53
N ALA A 60 8.97 -0.11 -2.94
CA ALA A 60 8.20 -0.39 -4.16
C ALA A 60 6.76 0.05 -4.00
N LEU A 61 6.17 -0.20 -2.82
CA LEU A 61 4.79 0.18 -2.55
C LEU A 61 4.64 1.69 -2.48
N LEU A 62 5.56 2.34 -1.80
CA LEU A 62 5.55 3.80 -1.70
C LEU A 62 5.70 4.45 -3.07
N LYS A 63 6.61 3.92 -3.89
CA LYS A 63 6.82 4.45 -5.24
C LYS A 63 5.56 4.34 -6.08
N THR A 64 4.82 3.26 -5.95
CA THR A 64 3.58 3.09 -6.70
C THR A 64 2.59 4.20 -6.38
N VAL A 65 2.47 4.56 -5.10
CA VAL A 65 1.58 5.65 -4.69
C VAL A 65 2.10 6.99 -5.22
N LYS A 66 3.39 7.23 -5.08
CA LYS A 66 3.99 8.50 -5.54
C LYS A 66 3.89 8.66 -7.05
N ASP A 67 3.99 7.58 -7.79
CA ASP A 67 3.90 7.62 -9.24
C ASP A 67 2.52 8.07 -9.73
N LYS A 68 1.51 8.00 -8.86
CA LYS A 68 0.19 8.52 -9.18
C LYS A 68 0.11 10.04 -9.01
N GLY A 69 1.19 10.66 -8.53
CA GLY A 69 1.25 12.10 -8.36
C GLY A 69 0.96 12.60 -6.96
N TYR A 70 0.84 11.70 -6.00
CA TYR A 70 0.53 12.08 -4.63
C TYR A 70 1.80 12.23 -3.79
N GLN A 71 1.72 13.07 -2.76
CA GLN A 71 2.76 13.20 -1.76
C GLN A 71 2.49 12.16 -0.68
N ALA A 72 3.40 11.22 -0.53
CA ALA A 72 3.19 10.09 0.36
C ALA A 72 4.45 9.74 1.13
N GLN A 73 4.25 9.20 2.34
CA GLN A 73 5.36 8.76 3.16
C GLN A 73 4.92 7.62 4.06
N VAL A 74 5.86 6.73 4.39
CA VAL A 74 5.59 5.65 5.33
C VAL A 74 5.60 6.22 6.74
N VAL A 75 4.55 5.94 7.53
CA VAL A 75 4.42 6.52 8.86
C VAL A 75 4.39 5.50 9.97
N GLY A 76 4.39 4.22 9.65
CA GLY A 76 4.42 3.22 10.71
C GLY A 76 4.20 1.84 10.18
N LEU A 77 4.34 0.90 11.08
CA LEU A 77 4.17 -0.52 10.80
C LEU A 77 2.97 -1.05 11.54
#